data_bfe0a85d5f53ad4985adb63c4ac4ee93
#
_entry.id   bfe0a85d5f53ad4985adb63c4ac4ee93
#
_cell.length_a   1.000
_cell.length_b   1.000
_cell.length_c   1.000
_cell.angle_alpha   90.00
_cell.angle_beta   90.00
_cell.angle_gamma   90.00
#
_symmetry.space_group_name_H-M   'P 1'
#
loop_
_entity.id
_entity.type
_entity.pdbx_description
1 polymer ?
#
loop_
_entity_poly.entity_id
_entity_poly.type
_entity_poly.pdbx_seq_one_letter_code
_entity_poly.pdbx_strand_id
1 'polypeptide(L)'
;MPYVPMTEYETASEEVRREYDDQIDKHGRITNMKRTLLHNVPSFKAYMEWYTLYDELQPVLGDRALSILSYAVSSGNDCLICGSFFKKILEDGGDDPDDLTMNETEALLHTLGTCVSLDPHNIPDYVYDGLKERFSDEVIVTIVAFCGLMVATNLFNTVMKVDLDEVLYNHKLLTKEERRNG
;
A
#
# COMPACT_ATOMS: atom_id res chain seq x y z
N MET A 1 9.09 -9.44 16.82
CA MET A 1 10.49 -9.17 16.40
C MET A 1 10.60 -9.37 14.91
N PRO A 2 11.22 -8.46 14.17
CA PRO A 2 11.44 -8.60 12.72
C PRO A 2 12.28 -9.84 12.42
N TYR A 3 12.06 -10.44 11.26
CA TYR A 3 12.77 -11.64 10.83
C TYR A 3 14.24 -11.35 10.48
N VAL A 4 14.51 -10.17 9.91
CA VAL A 4 15.85 -9.59 9.74
C VAL A 4 15.86 -8.19 10.33
N PRO A 5 17.01 -7.72 10.87
CA PRO A 5 17.12 -6.35 11.38
C PRO A 5 16.98 -5.35 10.21
N MET A 6 16.62 -4.13 10.50
CA MET A 6 16.67 -3.04 9.53
C MET A 6 18.11 -2.65 9.23
N THR A 7 18.37 -2.14 8.01
CA THR A 7 19.67 -1.52 7.72
C THR A 7 19.81 -0.23 8.51
N GLU A 8 21.02 0.04 8.99
CA GLU A 8 21.37 1.28 9.68
C GLU A 8 22.26 2.14 8.78
N TYR A 9 21.96 3.43 8.66
CA TYR A 9 22.65 4.36 7.77
C TYR A 9 24.16 4.40 8.03
N GLU A 10 24.57 4.45 9.31
CA GLU A 10 25.96 4.60 9.74
C GLU A 10 26.85 3.43 9.32
N THR A 11 26.28 2.23 9.25
CA THR A 11 27.02 1.00 8.90
C THR A 11 26.77 0.53 7.47
N ALA A 12 25.87 1.21 6.76
CA ALA A 12 25.47 0.83 5.41
C ALA A 12 26.58 1.09 4.38
N SER A 13 26.56 0.34 3.27
CA SER A 13 27.41 0.61 2.11
C SER A 13 27.07 1.97 1.48
N GLU A 14 27.99 2.49 0.66
CA GLU A 14 27.76 3.74 -0.05
C GLU A 14 26.55 3.67 -0.98
N GLU A 15 26.31 2.52 -1.62
CA GLU A 15 25.15 2.29 -2.47
C GLU A 15 23.84 2.37 -1.67
N VAL A 16 23.77 1.71 -0.53
CA VAL A 16 22.58 1.75 0.37
C VAL A 16 22.35 3.15 0.91
N ARG A 17 23.41 3.87 1.31
CA ARG A 17 23.28 5.26 1.79
C ARG A 17 22.72 6.19 0.72
N ARG A 18 23.14 6.05 -0.53
CA ARG A 18 22.54 6.84 -1.64
C ARG A 18 21.04 6.61 -1.78
N GLU A 19 20.58 5.37 -1.68
CA GLU A 19 19.15 5.09 -1.73
C GLU A 19 18.40 5.64 -0.49
N TYR A 20 19.05 5.64 0.68
CA TYR A 20 18.53 6.28 1.89
C TYR A 20 18.31 7.78 1.69
N ASP A 21 19.36 8.47 1.23
CA ASP A 21 19.34 9.92 1.01
C ASP A 21 18.26 10.29 -0.03
N ASP A 22 18.21 9.55 -1.15
CA ASP A 22 17.19 9.73 -2.19
C ASP A 22 15.75 9.57 -1.64
N GLN A 23 15.53 8.61 -0.74
CA GLN A 23 14.22 8.43 -0.12
C GLN A 23 13.85 9.56 0.85
N ILE A 24 14.82 10.06 1.61
CA ILE A 24 14.59 11.20 2.51
C ILE A 24 14.33 12.46 1.70
N ASP A 25 15.11 12.70 0.63
CA ASP A 25 14.94 13.87 -0.23
C ASP A 25 13.58 13.88 -0.93
N LYS A 26 13.12 12.73 -1.44
CA LYS A 26 11.84 12.62 -2.18
C LYS A 26 10.61 12.55 -1.29
N HIS A 27 10.70 11.90 -0.12
CA HIS A 27 9.54 11.54 0.69
C HIS A 27 9.62 12.02 2.15
N GLY A 28 10.67 12.78 2.50
CA GLY A 28 10.87 13.35 3.84
C GLY A 28 11.23 12.35 4.93
N ARG A 29 11.14 11.05 4.65
CA ARG A 29 11.45 9.97 5.61
C ARG A 29 11.73 8.64 4.91
N ILE A 30 12.35 7.72 5.65
CA ILE A 30 12.46 6.32 5.28
C ILE A 30 11.69 5.45 6.28
N THR A 31 10.90 4.50 5.78
CA THR A 31 10.09 3.61 6.61
C THR A 31 10.86 2.34 7.01
N ASN A 32 10.39 1.65 8.04
CA ASN A 32 10.96 0.39 8.49
C ASN A 32 10.98 -0.67 7.37
N MET A 33 9.91 -0.74 6.54
CA MET A 33 9.88 -1.60 5.36
C MET A 33 11.01 -1.28 4.38
N LYS A 34 11.22 0.00 4.06
CA LYS A 34 12.27 0.44 3.13
C LYS A 34 13.65 0.11 3.66
N ARG A 35 13.89 0.33 4.97
CA ARG A 35 15.14 -0.05 5.65
C ARG A 35 15.38 -1.56 5.59
N THR A 36 14.32 -2.37 5.71
CA THR A 36 14.43 -3.82 5.58
C THR A 36 14.72 -4.24 4.13
N LEU A 37 14.06 -3.64 3.14
CA LEU A 37 14.31 -3.90 1.71
C LEU A 37 15.73 -3.54 1.28
N LEU A 38 16.33 -2.53 1.87
CA LEU A 38 17.70 -2.06 1.55
C LEU A 38 18.82 -3.05 1.88
N HIS A 39 18.52 -4.18 2.51
CA HIS A 39 19.48 -5.29 2.52
C HIS A 39 19.84 -5.78 1.10
N ASN A 40 18.97 -5.52 0.12
CA ASN A 40 19.22 -5.78 -1.30
C ASN A 40 18.67 -4.64 -2.15
N VAL A 41 19.55 -3.81 -2.69
CA VAL A 41 19.16 -2.62 -3.48
C VAL A 41 18.30 -2.97 -4.69
N PRO A 42 18.56 -4.04 -5.50
CA PRO A 42 17.66 -4.44 -6.57
C PRO A 42 16.23 -4.77 -6.08
N SER A 43 16.10 -5.47 -4.95
CA SER A 43 14.78 -5.75 -4.37
C SER A 43 14.09 -4.45 -3.92
N PHE A 44 14.81 -3.56 -3.27
CA PHE A 44 14.29 -2.25 -2.89
C PHE A 44 13.75 -1.48 -4.12
N LYS A 45 14.53 -1.36 -5.20
CA LYS A 45 14.12 -0.66 -6.42
C LYS A 45 12.86 -1.26 -7.05
N ALA A 46 12.76 -2.59 -7.11
CA ALA A 46 11.58 -3.26 -7.65
C ALA A 46 10.29 -2.89 -6.90
N TYR A 47 10.36 -2.73 -5.58
CA TYR A 47 9.20 -2.30 -4.78
C TYR A 47 8.93 -0.80 -4.89
N MET A 48 9.96 0.01 -5.15
CA MET A 48 9.79 1.46 -5.32
C MET A 48 9.10 1.84 -6.63
N GLU A 49 8.97 0.93 -7.60
CA GLU A 49 8.14 1.12 -8.80
C GLU A 49 6.65 1.34 -8.46
N TRP A 50 6.24 1.08 -7.23
CA TRP A 50 4.93 1.50 -6.73
C TRP A 50 4.69 3.00 -6.90
N TYR A 51 5.73 3.82 -6.67
CA TYR A 51 5.63 5.28 -6.86
C TYR A 51 5.46 5.66 -8.31
N THR A 52 6.15 4.97 -9.24
CA THR A 52 5.98 5.17 -10.69
C THR A 52 4.52 4.96 -11.10
N LEU A 53 3.89 3.86 -10.64
CA LEU A 53 2.48 3.59 -10.94
C LEU A 53 1.53 4.56 -10.21
N TYR A 54 1.89 4.99 -9.00
CA TYR A 54 1.12 6.00 -8.27
C TYR A 54 1.08 7.32 -9.03
N ASP A 55 2.23 7.79 -9.51
CA ASP A 55 2.36 9.06 -10.25
C ASP A 55 1.60 9.02 -11.58
N GLU A 56 1.52 7.86 -12.24
CA GLU A 56 0.70 7.66 -13.45
C GLU A 56 -0.80 7.69 -13.15
N LEU A 57 -1.23 7.15 -12.02
CA LEU A 57 -2.64 7.05 -11.65
C LEU A 57 -3.18 8.31 -10.95
N GLN A 58 -2.33 9.04 -10.25
CA GLN A 58 -2.74 10.19 -9.43
C GLN A 58 -3.49 11.28 -10.23
N PRO A 59 -3.06 11.67 -11.45
CA PRO A 59 -3.79 12.65 -12.24
C PRO A 59 -5.18 12.19 -12.71
N VAL A 60 -5.42 10.86 -12.75
CA VAL A 60 -6.67 10.26 -13.23
C VAL A 60 -7.64 9.98 -12.08
N LEU A 61 -7.14 9.43 -10.97
CA LEU A 61 -7.94 8.94 -9.86
C LEU A 61 -8.00 9.91 -8.68
N GLY A 62 -6.92 10.67 -8.48
CA GLY A 62 -6.71 11.51 -7.30
C GLY A 62 -6.24 10.71 -6.07
N ASP A 63 -5.62 11.44 -5.13
CA ASP A 63 -4.98 10.86 -3.93
C ASP A 63 -5.96 10.06 -3.06
N ARG A 64 -7.19 10.57 -2.90
CA ARG A 64 -8.20 9.94 -2.05
C ARG A 64 -8.63 8.58 -2.60
N ALA A 65 -8.95 8.49 -3.89
CA ALA A 65 -9.37 7.23 -4.52
C ALA A 65 -8.22 6.19 -4.52
N LEU A 66 -6.97 6.62 -4.74
CA LEU A 66 -5.79 5.76 -4.61
C LEU A 66 -5.58 5.27 -3.17
N SER A 67 -5.82 6.12 -2.18
CA SER A 67 -5.73 5.74 -0.77
C SER A 67 -6.81 4.75 -0.38
N ILE A 68 -8.05 4.92 -0.86
CA ILE A 68 -9.16 3.97 -0.65
C ILE A 68 -8.84 2.61 -1.29
N LEU A 69 -8.37 2.59 -2.55
CA LEU A 69 -7.96 1.36 -3.23
C LEU A 69 -6.86 0.64 -2.45
N SER A 70 -5.81 1.38 -2.06
CA SER A 70 -4.67 0.83 -1.31
C SER A 70 -5.06 0.33 0.08
N TYR A 71 -5.96 1.05 0.76
CA TYR A 71 -6.52 0.64 2.04
C TYR A 71 -7.32 -0.67 1.91
N ALA A 72 -8.18 -0.79 0.88
CA ALA A 72 -8.96 -1.99 0.62
C ALA A 72 -8.07 -3.22 0.38
N VAL A 73 -7.02 -3.08 -0.47
CA VAL A 73 -6.05 -4.16 -0.71
C VAL A 73 -5.33 -4.54 0.58
N SER A 74 -4.86 -3.55 1.35
CA SER A 74 -4.03 -3.79 2.54
C SER A 74 -4.81 -4.38 3.70
N SER A 75 -6.06 -3.93 3.89
CA SER A 75 -6.98 -4.46 4.91
C SER A 75 -7.45 -5.87 4.57
N GLY A 76 -7.71 -6.16 3.29
CA GLY A 76 -8.05 -7.49 2.82
C GLY A 76 -6.92 -8.51 3.03
N ASN A 77 -5.67 -8.10 2.80
CA ASN A 77 -4.47 -8.92 3.06
C ASN A 77 -4.07 -8.98 4.55
N ASP A 78 -4.80 -8.31 5.44
CA ASP A 78 -4.50 -8.23 6.87
C ASP A 78 -3.07 -7.71 7.16
N CYS A 79 -2.57 -6.81 6.33
CA CYS A 79 -1.26 -6.21 6.51
C CYS A 79 -1.31 -5.06 7.51
N LEU A 80 -0.80 -5.30 8.72
CA LEU A 80 -0.79 -4.31 9.79
C LEU A 80 -0.16 -2.98 9.36
N ILE A 81 1.01 -3.01 8.72
CA ILE A 81 1.77 -1.80 8.37
C ILE A 81 1.05 -1.02 7.28
N CYS A 82 0.75 -1.68 6.14
CA CYS A 82 0.15 -1.00 5.00
C CYS A 82 -1.28 -0.55 5.31
N GLY A 83 -2.07 -1.37 6.00
CA GLY A 83 -3.41 -0.99 6.44
C GLY A 83 -3.39 0.22 7.39
N SER A 84 -2.48 0.24 8.37
CA SER A 84 -2.31 1.38 9.27
C SER A 84 -1.83 2.64 8.54
N PHE A 85 -0.97 2.48 7.54
CA PHE A 85 -0.47 3.59 6.73
C PHE A 85 -1.59 4.28 5.94
N PHE A 86 -2.39 3.50 5.20
CA PHE A 86 -3.50 4.08 4.43
C PHE A 86 -4.68 4.52 5.31
N LYS A 87 -4.92 3.84 6.45
CA LYS A 87 -5.83 4.31 7.48
C LYS A 87 -5.44 5.72 7.93
N LYS A 88 -4.17 5.92 8.29
CA LYS A 88 -3.67 7.25 8.68
C LYS A 88 -3.90 8.30 7.58
N ILE A 89 -3.62 7.98 6.31
CA ILE A 89 -3.79 8.93 5.20
C ILE A 89 -5.27 9.35 5.09
N LEU A 90 -6.20 8.42 5.19
CA LEU A 90 -7.63 8.70 5.13
C LEU A 90 -8.08 9.54 6.33
N GLU A 91 -7.65 9.20 7.55
CA GLU A 91 -7.95 9.95 8.77
C GLU A 91 -7.37 11.38 8.71
N ASP A 92 -6.14 11.56 8.25
CA ASP A 92 -5.52 12.87 8.04
C ASP A 92 -6.28 13.70 6.99
N GLY A 93 -6.92 13.05 6.02
CA GLY A 93 -7.82 13.66 5.04
C GLY A 93 -9.23 14.00 5.56
N GLY A 94 -9.53 13.60 6.80
CA GLY A 94 -10.83 13.83 7.45
C GLY A 94 -11.85 12.73 7.22
N ASP A 95 -11.46 11.59 6.68
CA ASP A 95 -12.30 10.42 6.49
C ASP A 95 -12.32 9.51 7.74
N ASP A 96 -13.42 8.80 7.95
CA ASP A 96 -13.48 7.67 8.85
C ASP A 96 -13.30 6.37 8.02
N PRO A 97 -12.16 5.67 8.14
CA PRO A 97 -11.91 4.45 7.37
C PRO A 97 -12.88 3.29 7.67
N ASP A 98 -13.56 3.34 8.80
CA ASP A 98 -14.57 2.34 9.19
C ASP A 98 -15.98 2.71 8.69
N ASP A 99 -16.20 3.97 8.24
CA ASP A 99 -17.46 4.47 7.68
C ASP A 99 -17.22 5.43 6.50
N LEU A 100 -16.57 4.92 5.44
CA LEU A 100 -16.22 5.70 4.26
C LEU A 100 -17.45 6.06 3.41
N THR A 101 -17.73 7.35 3.28
CA THR A 101 -18.64 7.84 2.24
C THR A 101 -17.90 7.92 0.90
N MET A 102 -18.21 7.04 -0.02
CA MET A 102 -17.53 6.90 -1.31
C MET A 102 -18.43 7.30 -2.48
N ASN A 103 -17.86 7.98 -3.49
CA ASN A 103 -18.52 8.12 -4.77
C ASN A 103 -18.49 6.78 -5.56
N GLU A 104 -19.19 6.71 -6.72
CA GLU A 104 -19.28 5.48 -7.51
C GLU A 104 -17.93 4.91 -7.95
N THR A 105 -16.99 5.76 -8.34
CA THR A 105 -15.66 5.35 -8.77
C THR A 105 -14.85 4.82 -7.58
N GLU A 106 -14.89 5.50 -6.44
CA GLU A 106 -14.22 5.07 -5.21
C GLU A 106 -14.79 3.74 -4.70
N ALA A 107 -16.11 3.57 -4.73
CA ALA A 107 -16.77 2.32 -4.34
C ALA A 107 -16.36 1.16 -5.27
N LEU A 108 -16.24 1.43 -6.57
CA LEU A 108 -15.77 0.45 -7.55
C LEU A 108 -14.31 0.03 -7.28
N LEU A 109 -13.42 1.00 -7.06
CA LEU A 109 -12.01 0.77 -6.75
C LEU A 109 -11.84 0.06 -5.39
N HIS A 110 -12.61 0.43 -4.38
CA HIS A 110 -12.63 -0.26 -3.10
C HIS A 110 -13.04 -1.73 -3.26
N THR A 111 -14.10 -1.99 -4.04
CA THR A 111 -14.53 -3.36 -4.33
C THR A 111 -13.46 -4.15 -5.07
N LEU A 112 -12.84 -3.55 -6.09
CA LEU A 112 -11.72 -4.17 -6.81
C LEU A 112 -10.58 -4.54 -5.85
N GLY A 113 -10.12 -3.59 -5.02
CA GLY A 113 -9.04 -3.81 -4.06
C GLY A 113 -9.35 -4.93 -3.06
N THR A 114 -10.61 -4.98 -2.58
CA THR A 114 -11.09 -6.05 -1.70
C THR A 114 -11.06 -7.41 -2.40
N CYS A 115 -11.57 -7.49 -3.63
CA CYS A 115 -11.55 -8.75 -4.40
C CYS A 115 -10.13 -9.21 -4.72
N VAL A 116 -9.26 -8.31 -5.18
CA VAL A 116 -7.86 -8.64 -5.48
C VAL A 116 -7.13 -9.23 -4.27
N SER A 117 -7.44 -8.74 -3.08
CA SER A 117 -6.78 -9.21 -1.85
C SER A 117 -7.38 -10.48 -1.25
N LEU A 118 -8.67 -10.71 -1.42
CA LEU A 118 -9.38 -11.83 -0.76
C LEU A 118 -9.64 -13.02 -1.70
N ASP A 119 -10.07 -12.74 -2.93
CA ASP A 119 -10.44 -13.77 -3.91
C ASP A 119 -10.31 -13.23 -5.35
N PRO A 120 -9.08 -13.14 -5.90
CA PRO A 120 -8.85 -12.56 -7.22
C PRO A 120 -9.43 -13.40 -8.38
N HIS A 121 -9.87 -14.62 -8.11
CA HIS A 121 -10.51 -15.49 -9.11
C HIS A 121 -12.00 -15.22 -9.29
N ASN A 122 -12.63 -14.52 -8.35
CA ASN A 122 -14.08 -14.28 -8.32
C ASN A 122 -14.39 -12.78 -8.22
N ILE A 123 -13.74 -11.97 -9.06
CA ILE A 123 -14.08 -10.54 -9.22
C ILE A 123 -15.41 -10.46 -9.97
N PRO A 124 -16.45 -9.79 -9.43
CA PRO A 124 -17.75 -9.68 -10.08
C PRO A 124 -17.69 -8.97 -11.44
N ASP A 125 -18.48 -9.42 -12.41
CA ASP A 125 -18.51 -8.85 -13.78
C ASP A 125 -18.77 -7.34 -13.78
N TYR A 126 -19.64 -6.84 -12.89
CA TYR A 126 -19.93 -5.41 -12.81
C TYR A 126 -18.72 -4.55 -12.46
N VAL A 127 -17.70 -5.14 -11.81
CA VAL A 127 -16.44 -4.43 -11.52
C VAL A 127 -15.66 -4.22 -12.82
N TYR A 128 -15.55 -5.26 -13.66
CA TYR A 128 -14.89 -5.14 -14.95
C TYR A 128 -15.63 -4.18 -15.87
N ASP A 129 -16.96 -4.27 -15.93
CA ASP A 129 -17.79 -3.39 -16.75
C ASP A 129 -17.65 -1.94 -16.28
N GLY A 130 -17.74 -1.71 -14.98
CA GLY A 130 -17.58 -0.38 -14.39
C GLY A 130 -16.19 0.25 -14.62
N LEU A 131 -15.12 -0.57 -14.63
CA LEU A 131 -13.78 -0.10 -14.99
C LEU A 131 -13.71 0.30 -16.46
N LYS A 132 -14.25 -0.52 -17.38
CA LYS A 132 -14.25 -0.24 -18.83
C LYS A 132 -15.10 0.96 -19.21
N GLU A 133 -16.17 1.24 -18.48
CA GLU A 133 -17.01 2.43 -18.69
C GLU A 133 -16.28 3.73 -18.32
N ARG A 134 -15.33 3.68 -17.37
CA ARG A 134 -14.69 4.87 -16.80
C ARG A 134 -13.26 5.10 -17.26
N PHE A 135 -12.55 4.04 -17.66
CA PHE A 135 -11.11 4.09 -17.87
C PHE A 135 -10.71 3.43 -19.18
N SER A 136 -9.62 3.92 -19.78
CA SER A 136 -8.95 3.25 -20.91
C SER A 136 -8.31 1.93 -20.45
N ASP A 137 -8.02 1.05 -21.43
CA ASP A 137 -7.32 -0.21 -21.15
C ASP A 137 -5.96 0.01 -20.49
N GLU A 138 -5.25 1.08 -20.85
CA GLU A 138 -3.98 1.49 -20.25
C GLU A 138 -4.13 1.78 -18.76
N VAL A 139 -5.12 2.60 -18.40
CA VAL A 139 -5.40 2.94 -17.00
C VAL A 139 -5.83 1.71 -16.20
N ILE A 140 -6.67 0.84 -16.78
CA ILE A 140 -7.10 -0.41 -16.13
C ILE A 140 -5.90 -1.32 -15.84
N VAL A 141 -4.99 -1.48 -16.82
CA VAL A 141 -3.76 -2.28 -16.63
C VAL A 141 -2.89 -1.68 -15.52
N THR A 142 -2.75 -0.36 -15.49
CA THR A 142 -1.97 0.34 -14.43
C THR A 142 -2.60 0.16 -13.06
N ILE A 143 -3.94 0.26 -12.94
CA ILE A 143 -4.67 0.00 -11.68
C ILE A 143 -4.40 -1.42 -11.16
N VAL A 144 -4.51 -2.43 -12.05
CA VAL A 144 -4.28 -3.84 -11.65
C VAL A 144 -2.82 -4.08 -11.28
N ALA A 145 -1.87 -3.52 -12.04
CA ALA A 145 -0.44 -3.60 -11.72
C ALA A 145 -0.12 -2.93 -10.37
N PHE A 146 -0.71 -1.77 -10.09
CA PHE A 146 -0.61 -1.07 -8.81
C PHE A 146 -1.12 -1.94 -7.65
N CYS A 147 -2.29 -2.56 -7.79
CA CYS A 147 -2.81 -3.52 -6.82
C CYS A 147 -1.83 -4.70 -6.61
N GLY A 148 -1.23 -5.22 -7.68
CA GLY A 148 -0.24 -6.29 -7.61
C GLY A 148 0.99 -5.91 -6.77
N LEU A 149 1.54 -4.70 -6.95
CA LEU A 149 2.64 -4.20 -6.13
C LEU A 149 2.21 -3.96 -4.66
N MET A 150 0.96 -3.54 -4.43
CA MET A 150 0.41 -3.45 -3.08
C MET A 150 0.35 -4.83 -2.40
N VAL A 151 -0.14 -5.86 -3.10
CA VAL A 151 -0.18 -7.24 -2.57
C VAL A 151 1.24 -7.73 -2.27
N ALA A 152 2.20 -7.52 -3.17
CA ALA A 152 3.60 -7.87 -2.95
C ALA A 152 4.17 -7.18 -1.70
N THR A 153 3.90 -5.87 -1.55
CA THR A 153 4.33 -5.08 -0.39
C THR A 153 3.72 -5.59 0.92
N ASN A 154 2.43 -5.90 0.91
CA ASN A 154 1.72 -6.46 2.06
C ASN A 154 2.32 -7.81 2.47
N LEU A 155 2.57 -8.68 1.49
CA LEU A 155 3.20 -9.99 1.71
C LEU A 155 4.61 -9.83 2.30
N PHE A 156 5.44 -8.95 1.74
CA PHE A 156 6.79 -8.68 2.24
C PHE A 156 6.76 -8.26 3.71
N ASN A 157 5.96 -7.26 4.05
CA ASN A 157 5.85 -6.76 5.43
C ASN A 157 5.43 -7.86 6.41
N THR A 158 4.46 -8.68 6.01
CA THR A 158 3.91 -9.76 6.84
C THR A 158 4.94 -10.88 7.04
N VAL A 159 5.56 -11.37 5.95
CA VAL A 159 6.53 -12.48 5.99
C VAL A 159 7.81 -12.08 6.72
N MET A 160 8.30 -10.86 6.46
CA MET A 160 9.52 -10.35 7.12
C MET A 160 9.26 -9.87 8.55
N LYS A 161 7.99 -9.83 8.98
CA LYS A 161 7.57 -9.34 10.30
C LYS A 161 8.15 -7.94 10.58
N VAL A 162 8.04 -7.07 9.59
CA VAL A 162 8.54 -5.69 9.70
C VAL A 162 7.81 -5.00 10.86
N ASP A 163 8.54 -4.28 11.71
CA ASP A 163 7.95 -3.53 12.82
C ASP A 163 7.14 -2.33 12.29
N LEU A 164 6.05 -2.03 12.97
CA LEU A 164 5.24 -0.84 12.67
C LEU A 164 6.06 0.42 12.88
N ASP A 165 5.97 1.37 11.96
CA ASP A 165 6.59 2.69 12.13
C ASP A 165 5.91 3.45 13.27
N GLU A 166 6.68 4.18 14.11
CA GLU A 166 6.15 4.88 15.31
C GLU A 166 5.01 5.85 14.98
N VAL A 167 5.09 6.52 13.82
CA VAL A 167 4.06 7.46 13.36
C VAL A 167 2.70 6.80 13.10
N LEU A 168 2.65 5.47 13.06
CA LEU A 168 1.43 4.68 12.81
C LEU A 168 0.82 4.09 14.08
N TYR A 169 1.43 4.24 15.25
CA TYR A 169 0.94 3.61 16.49
C TYR A 169 -0.49 4.03 16.85
N ASN A 170 -0.84 5.29 16.63
CA ASN A 170 -2.19 5.81 16.89
C ASN A 170 -3.22 5.46 15.79
N HIS A 171 -2.76 4.91 14.66
CA HIS A 171 -3.57 4.56 13.49
C HIS A 171 -3.58 3.05 13.23
N LYS A 172 -3.23 2.26 14.24
CA LYS A 172 -3.07 0.82 14.12
C LYS A 172 -4.34 0.17 13.58
N LEU A 173 -4.19 -0.56 12.47
CA LEU A 173 -5.23 -1.44 11.96
C LEU A 173 -5.39 -2.63 12.90
N LEU A 174 -6.61 -2.91 13.31
CA LEU A 174 -6.89 -4.16 14.02
C LEU A 174 -6.77 -5.33 13.04
N THR A 175 -5.99 -6.34 13.41
CA THR A 175 -5.88 -7.58 12.65
C THR A 175 -7.20 -8.34 12.65
N LYS A 176 -7.35 -9.29 11.71
CA LYS A 176 -8.54 -10.16 11.69
C LYS A 176 -8.76 -10.91 13.01
N GLU A 177 -7.66 -11.31 13.67
CA GLU A 177 -7.72 -11.99 14.98
C GLU A 177 -8.19 -11.04 16.08
N GLU A 178 -7.64 -9.82 16.15
CA GLU A 178 -8.06 -8.80 17.12
C GLU A 178 -9.53 -8.42 16.94
N ARG A 179 -10.00 -8.28 15.68
CA ARG A 179 -11.41 -7.98 15.37
C ARG A 179 -12.39 -9.10 15.75
N ARG A 180 -11.93 -10.36 15.80
CA ARG A 180 -12.79 -11.50 16.22
C ARG A 180 -12.93 -11.63 17.73
N ASN A 181 -11.98 -11.08 18.48
CA ASN A 181 -11.86 -11.23 19.91
C ASN A 181 -12.37 -9.99 20.70
N GLY A 182 -12.77 -8.92 20.01
CA GLY A 182 -13.40 -7.71 20.57
C GLY A 182 -14.88 -7.67 20.31
#